data_8112d7e2fa443b207e15c4e55d587cd0
#
_entry.id   8112d7e2fa443b207e15c4e55d587cd0
#
_cell.length_a   1.000
_cell.length_b   1.000
_cell.length_c   1.000
_cell.angle_alpha   90.00
_cell.angle_beta   90.00
_cell.angle_gamma   90.00
#
_symmetry.space_group_name_H-M   'P 1'
#
loop_
_entity.id
_entity.type
_entity.pdbx_description
1 polymer ?
#
loop_
_entity_poly.entity_id
_entity_poly.type
_entity_poly.pdbx_seq_one_letter_code
_entity_poly.pdbx_strand_id
1 'polypeptide(L)'
;MAEEDDRLLNLIGIGLVVALVVVIVVGVVIAMNVPANRVEPPDTEWSIRQANETHVRITHTAGESVDGAALVVTVDGYSRHPPWSREVSTGEAVAVEASRSQVVRLYWDGGRADRSQLASRYGAGTRTSTERGTQRPSIRWPRRASPSGLYSGGR
;
A
#
# COMPACT_ATOMS: atom_id res chain seq x y z
N MET A 1 -3.23 65.15 20.83
CA MET A 1 -4.40 64.24 20.70
C MET A 1 -4.33 63.38 19.42
N ALA A 2 -4.02 63.95 18.23
CA ALA A 2 -3.94 63.16 16.97
C ALA A 2 -2.84 62.09 16.95
N GLU A 3 -1.67 62.31 17.55
CA GLU A 3 -0.57 61.37 17.53
C GLU A 3 -0.78 60.13 18.42
N GLU A 4 -1.60 60.20 19.46
CA GLU A 4 -1.94 59.09 20.33
C GLU A 4 -2.93 58.14 19.65
N ASP A 5 -3.88 58.71 18.90
CA ASP A 5 -4.88 57.94 18.14
C ASP A 5 -4.23 57.15 16.99
N ASP A 6 -3.24 57.74 16.31
CA ASP A 6 -2.51 57.06 15.22
C ASP A 6 -1.63 55.92 15.76
N ARG A 7 -1.03 56.07 16.93
CA ARG A 7 -0.27 55.01 17.59
C ARG A 7 -1.14 53.86 18.04
N LEU A 8 -2.33 54.16 18.55
CA LEU A 8 -3.31 53.17 18.98
C LEU A 8 -3.86 52.37 17.79
N LEU A 9 -4.21 53.04 16.69
CA LEU A 9 -4.62 52.40 15.46
C LEU A 9 -3.57 51.50 14.82
N ASN A 10 -2.30 51.96 14.84
CA ASN A 10 -1.19 51.16 14.34
C ASN A 10 -0.91 49.93 15.24
N LEU A 11 -1.01 50.05 16.55
CA LEU A 11 -0.89 48.93 17.50
C LEU A 11 -2.01 47.92 17.32
N ILE A 12 -3.24 48.36 17.11
CA ILE A 12 -4.40 47.50 16.83
C ILE A 12 -4.20 46.77 15.48
N GLY A 13 -3.74 47.47 14.45
CA GLY A 13 -3.44 46.89 13.14
C GLY A 13 -2.36 45.81 13.20
N ILE A 14 -1.27 46.07 13.91
CA ILE A 14 -0.19 45.10 14.11
C ILE A 14 -0.69 43.89 14.91
N GLY A 15 -1.45 44.13 15.97
CA GLY A 15 -2.06 43.06 16.78
C GLY A 15 -2.95 42.14 15.98
N LEU A 16 -3.77 42.71 15.09
CA LEU A 16 -4.68 41.95 14.23
C LEU A 16 -3.92 41.10 13.21
N VAL A 17 -2.85 41.64 12.62
CA VAL A 17 -2.03 40.90 11.67
C VAL A 17 -1.31 39.75 12.38
N VAL A 18 -0.75 39.97 13.56
CA VAL A 18 -0.11 38.93 14.34
C VAL A 18 -1.11 37.84 14.74
N ALA A 19 -2.30 38.20 15.18
CA ALA A 19 -3.38 37.26 15.51
C ALA A 19 -3.76 36.40 14.30
N LEU A 20 -3.90 37.00 13.12
CA LEU A 20 -4.20 36.30 11.89
C LEU A 20 -3.11 35.29 11.53
N VAL A 21 -1.84 35.70 11.60
CA VAL A 21 -0.69 34.81 11.34
C VAL A 21 -0.68 33.64 12.31
N VAL A 22 -0.91 33.89 13.59
CA VAL A 22 -1.00 32.81 14.60
C VAL A 22 -2.11 31.83 14.28
N VAL A 23 -3.29 32.30 13.91
CA VAL A 23 -4.42 31.44 13.53
C VAL A 23 -4.08 30.58 12.32
N ILE A 24 -3.44 31.15 11.31
CA ILE A 24 -3.02 30.42 10.11
C ILE A 24 -1.98 29.35 10.48
N VAL A 25 -0.95 29.72 11.25
CA VAL A 25 0.10 28.77 11.66
C VAL A 25 -0.48 27.63 12.49
N VAL A 26 -1.34 27.94 13.46
CA VAL A 26 -2.01 26.93 14.30
C VAL A 26 -2.91 26.03 13.43
N GLY A 27 -3.66 26.60 12.50
CA GLY A 27 -4.49 25.86 11.55
C GLY A 27 -3.67 24.89 10.68
N VAL A 28 -2.53 25.34 10.15
CA VAL A 28 -1.61 24.50 9.38
C VAL A 28 -1.00 23.40 10.22
N VAL A 29 -0.55 23.70 11.45
CA VAL A 29 0.01 22.70 12.36
C VAL A 29 -1.04 21.64 12.72
N ILE A 30 -2.28 22.03 12.99
CA ILE A 30 -3.38 21.10 13.26
C ILE A 30 -3.63 20.24 12.00
N ALA A 31 -3.70 20.84 10.83
CA ALA A 31 -3.95 20.12 9.58
C ALA A 31 -2.83 19.11 9.26
N MET A 32 -1.57 19.42 9.59
CA MET A 32 -0.44 18.51 9.40
C MET A 32 -0.36 17.41 10.47
N ASN A 33 -0.86 17.67 11.68
CA ASN A 33 -0.86 16.73 12.79
C ASN A 33 -2.18 15.97 12.96
N VAL A 34 -3.21 16.23 12.15
CA VAL A 34 -4.34 15.31 12.07
C VAL A 34 -3.77 14.01 11.54
N PRO A 35 -3.69 12.94 12.36
CA PRO A 35 -3.33 11.64 11.83
C PRO A 35 -4.35 11.38 10.73
N ALA A 36 -3.88 11.25 9.51
CA ALA A 36 -4.69 10.62 8.49
C ALA A 36 -5.11 9.31 9.17
N ASN A 37 -6.38 9.15 9.52
CA ASN A 37 -6.94 7.89 9.96
C ASN A 37 -6.81 6.95 8.77
N ARG A 38 -5.60 6.49 8.51
CA ARG A 38 -5.34 5.37 7.63
C ARG A 38 -5.92 4.19 8.38
N VAL A 39 -7.05 3.75 7.90
CA VAL A 39 -7.58 2.47 8.34
C VAL A 39 -6.56 1.47 7.84
N GLU A 40 -5.82 0.87 8.77
CA GLU A 40 -4.81 -0.12 8.47
C GLU A 40 -5.48 -1.32 7.82
N PRO A 41 -4.96 -1.84 6.70
CA PRO A 41 -5.52 -3.02 6.08
C PRO A 41 -5.45 -4.19 7.06
N PRO A 42 -6.50 -5.03 7.13
CA PRO A 42 -6.54 -6.17 8.03
C PRO A 42 -5.38 -7.14 7.74
N ASP A 43 -4.80 -7.72 8.78
CA ASP A 43 -3.76 -8.74 8.63
C ASP A 43 -4.41 -10.06 8.21
N THR A 44 -4.38 -10.35 6.91
CA THR A 44 -5.09 -11.47 6.29
C THR A 44 -4.24 -12.17 5.26
N GLU A 45 -4.39 -13.48 5.18
CA GLU A 45 -3.76 -14.29 4.15
C GLU A 45 -4.80 -14.83 3.17
N TRP A 46 -4.46 -14.76 1.89
CA TRP A 46 -5.35 -15.16 0.81
C TRP A 46 -4.68 -16.09 -0.17
N SER A 47 -5.42 -17.08 -0.65
CA SER A 47 -5.01 -17.97 -1.73
C SER A 47 -5.87 -17.76 -2.96
N ILE A 48 -5.23 -17.54 -4.11
CA ILE A 48 -5.90 -17.39 -5.40
C ILE A 48 -5.47 -18.56 -6.29
N ARG A 49 -6.37 -19.50 -6.54
CA ARG A 49 -6.08 -20.72 -7.33
C ARG A 49 -7.07 -20.88 -8.47
N GLN A 50 -6.59 -21.47 -9.57
CA GLN A 50 -7.49 -21.87 -10.65
C GLN A 50 -8.38 -23.01 -10.17
N ALA A 51 -9.69 -22.83 -10.28
CA ALA A 51 -10.68 -23.84 -9.97
C ALA A 51 -10.95 -24.72 -11.19
N ASN A 52 -11.10 -24.09 -12.38
CA ASN A 52 -11.28 -24.74 -13.67
C ASN A 52 -10.77 -23.81 -14.78
N GLU A 53 -11.04 -24.09 -16.05
CA GLU A 53 -10.54 -23.28 -17.17
C GLU A 53 -11.07 -21.85 -17.20
N THR A 54 -12.24 -21.61 -16.63
CA THR A 54 -12.96 -20.33 -16.69
C THR A 54 -13.11 -19.65 -15.34
N HIS A 55 -12.75 -20.31 -14.24
CA HIS A 55 -12.96 -19.77 -12.89
C HIS A 55 -11.74 -19.89 -12.02
N VAL A 56 -11.53 -18.86 -11.22
CA VAL A 56 -10.54 -18.78 -10.17
C VAL A 56 -11.24 -18.78 -8.82
N ARG A 57 -10.72 -19.56 -7.89
CA ARG A 57 -11.17 -19.59 -6.49
C ARG A 57 -10.27 -18.72 -5.64
N ILE A 58 -10.87 -17.78 -4.94
CA ILE A 58 -10.20 -16.92 -3.95
C ILE A 58 -10.64 -17.41 -2.58
N THR A 59 -9.69 -17.76 -1.73
CA THR A 59 -9.95 -18.32 -0.40
C THR A 59 -9.23 -17.50 0.65
N HIS A 60 -9.92 -17.13 1.72
CA HIS A 60 -9.32 -16.58 2.93
C HIS A 60 -8.67 -17.71 3.72
N THR A 61 -7.34 -17.70 3.84
CA THR A 61 -6.59 -18.84 4.41
C THR A 61 -6.22 -18.65 5.87
N ALA A 62 -6.00 -17.43 6.31
CA ALA A 62 -5.70 -17.11 7.70
C ALA A 62 -5.87 -15.61 7.97
N GLY A 63 -5.89 -15.25 9.26
CA GLY A 63 -5.93 -13.89 9.73
C GLY A 63 -7.30 -13.43 10.19
N GLU A 64 -7.49 -12.13 10.27
CA GLU A 64 -8.70 -11.49 10.77
C GLU A 64 -9.87 -11.61 9.81
N SER A 65 -11.10 -11.65 10.34
CA SER A 65 -12.31 -11.55 9.51
C SER A 65 -12.40 -10.17 8.84
N VAL A 66 -12.88 -10.14 7.61
CA VAL A 66 -12.95 -8.93 6.78
C VAL A 66 -14.38 -8.68 6.32
N ASP A 67 -14.82 -7.43 6.32
CA ASP A 67 -16.09 -7.07 5.70
C ASP A 67 -16.04 -7.35 4.20
N GLY A 68 -16.91 -8.21 3.71
CA GLY A 68 -16.98 -8.57 2.30
C GLY A 68 -17.31 -7.39 1.39
N ALA A 69 -17.98 -6.36 1.91
CA ALA A 69 -18.26 -5.14 1.16
C ALA A 69 -16.99 -4.31 0.90
N ALA A 70 -15.96 -4.46 1.74
CA ALA A 70 -14.67 -3.82 1.56
C ALA A 70 -13.74 -4.58 0.61
N LEU A 71 -14.12 -5.77 0.15
CA LEU A 71 -13.31 -6.59 -0.76
C LEU A 71 -13.64 -6.30 -2.22
N VAL A 72 -12.64 -5.90 -2.98
CA VAL A 72 -12.76 -5.63 -4.42
C VAL A 72 -11.86 -6.60 -5.18
N VAL A 73 -12.45 -7.36 -6.08
CA VAL A 73 -11.71 -8.24 -6.99
C VAL A 73 -11.57 -7.57 -8.35
N THR A 74 -10.41 -7.64 -8.96
CA THR A 74 -10.21 -7.21 -10.34
C THR A 74 -9.68 -8.34 -11.20
N VAL A 75 -10.17 -8.43 -12.43
CA VAL A 75 -9.69 -9.34 -13.46
C VAL A 75 -9.25 -8.49 -14.64
N ASP A 76 -7.96 -8.53 -14.97
CA ASP A 76 -7.31 -7.67 -15.97
C ASP A 76 -7.59 -6.17 -15.77
N GLY A 77 -7.72 -5.74 -14.50
CA GLY A 77 -8.03 -4.36 -14.14
C GLY A 77 -9.52 -4.02 -14.08
N TYR A 78 -10.41 -4.90 -14.54
CA TYR A 78 -11.86 -4.69 -14.47
C TYR A 78 -12.40 -5.21 -13.15
N SER A 79 -13.14 -4.36 -12.41
CA SER A 79 -13.76 -4.74 -11.14
C SER A 79 -14.81 -5.83 -11.33
N ARG A 80 -14.81 -6.79 -10.41
CA ARG A 80 -15.80 -7.84 -10.24
C ARG A 80 -16.35 -7.78 -8.84
N HIS A 81 -17.63 -8.05 -8.66
CA HIS A 81 -18.30 -8.05 -7.36
C HIS A 81 -18.83 -9.47 -7.08
N PRO A 82 -17.93 -10.37 -6.63
CA PRO A 82 -18.38 -11.70 -6.26
C PRO A 82 -19.25 -11.62 -5.00
N PRO A 83 -20.18 -12.58 -4.80
CA PRO A 83 -21.06 -12.59 -3.66
C PRO A 83 -20.34 -13.00 -2.37
N TRP A 84 -19.57 -12.09 -1.78
CA TRP A 84 -18.98 -12.30 -0.48
C TRP A 84 -20.05 -12.32 0.62
N SER A 85 -19.80 -13.09 1.66
CA SER A 85 -20.53 -12.97 2.92
C SER A 85 -20.32 -11.56 3.50
N ARG A 86 -21.24 -11.13 4.38
CA ARG A 86 -21.07 -9.83 5.06
C ARG A 86 -19.74 -9.78 5.82
N GLU A 87 -19.39 -10.86 6.48
CA GLU A 87 -18.13 -11.06 7.19
C GLU A 87 -17.45 -12.29 6.62
N VAL A 88 -16.27 -12.09 6.02
CA VAL A 88 -15.48 -13.16 5.38
C VAL A 88 -14.47 -13.67 6.37
N SER A 89 -14.65 -14.92 6.80
CA SER A 89 -13.81 -15.60 7.78
C SER A 89 -12.85 -16.60 7.12
N THR A 90 -11.86 -17.06 7.89
CA THR A 90 -10.91 -18.09 7.45
C THR A 90 -11.65 -19.36 6.96
N GLY A 91 -11.28 -19.82 5.78
CA GLY A 91 -11.89 -20.97 5.10
C GLY A 91 -12.95 -20.58 4.08
N GLU A 92 -13.50 -19.38 4.13
CA GLU A 92 -14.46 -18.91 3.12
C GLU A 92 -13.78 -18.69 1.78
N ALA A 93 -14.52 -18.99 0.73
CA ALA A 93 -14.04 -18.87 -0.63
C ALA A 93 -15.14 -18.44 -1.60
N VAL A 94 -14.74 -17.70 -2.61
CA VAL A 94 -15.60 -17.28 -3.71
C VAL A 94 -14.98 -17.68 -5.04
N ALA A 95 -15.81 -17.98 -6.02
CA ALA A 95 -15.40 -18.23 -7.39
C ALA A 95 -15.63 -16.97 -8.25
N VAL A 96 -14.63 -16.62 -9.04
CA VAL A 96 -14.68 -15.48 -9.96
C VAL A 96 -14.34 -15.97 -11.36
N GLU A 97 -15.09 -15.51 -12.34
CA GLU A 97 -14.81 -15.83 -13.73
C GLU A 97 -13.49 -15.19 -14.17
N ALA A 98 -12.51 -16.05 -14.45
CA ALA A 98 -11.20 -15.66 -14.95
C ALA A 98 -10.48 -16.86 -15.57
N SER A 99 -9.93 -16.67 -16.75
CA SER A 99 -9.11 -17.68 -17.42
C SER A 99 -7.72 -17.79 -16.82
N ARG A 100 -6.97 -18.81 -17.22
CA ARG A 100 -5.58 -19.02 -16.72
C ARG A 100 -4.61 -17.91 -17.11
N SER A 101 -4.87 -17.21 -18.21
CA SER A 101 -4.00 -16.13 -18.71
C SER A 101 -4.29 -14.78 -18.05
N GLN A 102 -5.43 -14.63 -17.39
CA GLN A 102 -5.86 -13.37 -16.81
C GLN A 102 -5.22 -13.10 -15.46
N VAL A 103 -4.99 -11.81 -15.20
CA VAL A 103 -4.45 -11.33 -13.91
C VAL A 103 -5.61 -11.08 -12.96
N VAL A 104 -5.61 -11.77 -11.83
CA VAL A 104 -6.60 -11.59 -10.76
C VAL A 104 -5.94 -10.92 -9.57
N ARG A 105 -6.54 -9.86 -9.06
CA ARG A 105 -6.08 -9.16 -7.87
C ARG A 105 -7.24 -8.96 -6.91
N LEU A 106 -6.94 -9.14 -5.64
CA LEU A 106 -7.83 -8.86 -4.53
C LEU A 106 -7.34 -7.60 -3.80
N TYR A 107 -8.23 -6.66 -3.61
CA TYR A 107 -7.97 -5.42 -2.87
C TYR A 107 -8.91 -5.31 -1.68
N TRP A 108 -8.43 -4.67 -0.66
CA TRP A 108 -9.25 -4.15 0.42
C TRP A 108 -9.44 -2.64 0.22
N ASP A 109 -10.69 -2.19 0.28
CA ASP A 109 -11.08 -0.79 0.17
C ASP A 109 -11.48 -0.30 1.56
N GLY A 110 -10.55 0.36 2.24
CA GLY A 110 -10.76 0.89 3.59
C GLY A 110 -11.64 2.15 3.66
N GLY A 111 -12.26 2.51 2.55
CA GLY A 111 -12.98 3.78 2.43
C GLY A 111 -12.04 4.97 2.39
N ARG A 112 -12.17 6.03 1.75
CA ARG A 112 -11.26 7.18 1.59
C ARG A 112 -10.12 7.00 0.59
N ALA A 113 -10.38 6.28 -0.51
CA ALA A 113 -9.43 6.10 -1.63
C ALA A 113 -8.12 5.32 -1.33
N ASP A 114 -7.96 4.76 -0.14
CA ASP A 114 -6.81 3.91 0.18
C ASP A 114 -7.17 2.44 -0.08
N ARG A 115 -6.85 1.97 -1.30
CA ARG A 115 -6.95 0.55 -1.65
C ARG A 115 -5.64 -0.14 -1.40
N SER A 116 -5.67 -1.17 -0.56
CA SER A 116 -4.53 -2.04 -0.30
C SER A 116 -4.68 -3.35 -1.05
N GLN A 117 -3.65 -3.77 -1.78
CA GLN A 117 -3.66 -5.07 -2.44
C GLN A 117 -3.38 -6.16 -1.42
N LEU A 118 -4.34 -7.06 -1.22
CA LEU A 118 -4.22 -8.20 -0.31
C LEU A 118 -3.56 -9.41 -0.98
N ALA A 119 -3.93 -9.68 -2.23
CA ALA A 119 -3.37 -10.80 -2.98
C ALA A 119 -3.39 -10.55 -4.48
N SER A 120 -2.52 -11.24 -5.21
CA SER A 120 -2.53 -11.23 -6.67
C SER A 120 -2.13 -12.57 -7.25
N ARG A 121 -2.72 -12.90 -8.42
CA ARG A 121 -2.33 -14.02 -9.25
C ARG A 121 -2.11 -13.53 -10.67
N TYR A 122 -0.96 -13.80 -11.19
CA TYR A 122 -0.64 -13.58 -12.59
C TYR A 122 -0.92 -14.85 -13.40
N GLY A 123 -1.33 -14.71 -14.66
CA GLY A 123 -1.65 -15.83 -15.55
C GLY A 123 -0.53 -16.88 -15.62
N ALA A 124 -0.86 -18.08 -16.09
CA ALA A 124 0.05 -19.23 -16.11
C ALA A 124 1.38 -18.88 -16.79
N GLY A 125 2.44 -18.71 -15.97
CA GLY A 125 3.77 -18.31 -16.41
C GLY A 125 4.52 -17.46 -15.41
N THR A 126 3.86 -16.86 -14.43
CA THR A 126 4.50 -15.95 -13.48
C THR A 126 4.30 -16.42 -12.05
N ARG A 127 5.38 -16.53 -11.35
CA ARG A 127 5.50 -17.01 -9.96
C ARG A 127 4.56 -16.29 -9.02
N THR A 128 3.96 -17.05 -8.13
CA THR A 128 3.29 -16.55 -6.92
C THR A 128 4.29 -15.74 -6.13
N SER A 129 4.20 -14.43 -6.17
CA SER A 129 4.96 -13.57 -5.28
C SER A 129 4.13 -13.33 -4.03
N THR A 130 4.19 -14.28 -3.09
CA THR A 130 4.14 -13.95 -1.68
C THR A 130 5.54 -13.45 -1.35
N GLU A 131 5.80 -12.19 -1.54
CA GLU A 131 7.06 -11.59 -1.09
C GLU A 131 6.75 -10.38 -0.25
N ARG A 132 6.50 -10.68 1.02
CA ARG A 132 6.75 -9.74 2.09
C ARG A 132 8.25 -9.80 2.36
N GLY A 133 8.95 -8.74 2.08
CA GLY A 133 10.16 -8.47 2.80
C GLY A 133 11.46 -8.63 2.05
N THR A 134 12.12 -7.50 1.97
CA THR A 134 13.57 -7.33 2.12
C THR A 134 14.45 -8.33 1.36
N GLN A 135 14.46 -8.26 0.08
CA GLN A 135 15.59 -8.78 -0.66
C GLN A 135 16.66 -7.68 -0.70
N ARG A 136 17.58 -7.71 0.26
CA ARG A 136 18.88 -7.03 0.14
C ARG A 136 19.56 -7.58 -1.10
N PRO A 137 19.93 -6.77 -2.08
CA PRO A 137 20.77 -7.24 -3.17
C PRO A 137 22.11 -7.66 -2.58
N SER A 138 22.41 -8.96 -2.61
CA SER A 138 23.75 -9.44 -2.34
C SER A 138 24.63 -9.00 -3.49
N ILE A 139 25.36 -7.90 -3.29
CA ILE A 139 26.42 -7.47 -4.19
C ILE A 139 27.52 -8.52 -4.09
N ARG A 140 27.54 -9.42 -5.05
CA ARG A 140 28.65 -10.37 -5.23
C ARG A 140 29.81 -9.62 -5.89
N TRP A 141 30.78 -9.21 -5.09
CA TRP A 141 32.01 -8.66 -5.61
C TRP A 141 32.75 -9.74 -6.42
N PRO A 142 33.24 -9.41 -7.61
CA PRO A 142 34.08 -10.35 -8.35
C PRO A 142 35.37 -10.61 -7.57
N ARG A 143 35.67 -11.87 -7.34
CA ARG A 143 36.97 -12.28 -6.76
C ARG A 143 38.05 -11.78 -7.67
N ARG A 144 38.93 -10.97 -7.12
CA ARG A 144 40.16 -10.53 -7.76
C ARG A 144 40.98 -11.77 -8.04
N ALA A 145 41.22 -12.09 -9.32
CA ALA A 145 42.15 -13.14 -9.74
C ALA A 145 43.56 -12.79 -9.26
N SER A 146 44.17 -13.70 -8.51
CA SER A 146 45.56 -13.59 -8.14
C SER A 146 46.43 -13.83 -9.39
N PRO A 147 47.43 -12.99 -9.67
CA PRO A 147 48.37 -13.25 -10.73
C PRO A 147 49.31 -14.35 -10.25
N SER A 148 49.25 -15.51 -10.89
CA SER A 148 50.27 -16.58 -10.75
C SER A 148 51.58 -16.10 -11.36
N GLY A 149 52.52 -15.72 -10.50
CA GLY A 149 53.88 -15.43 -10.91
C GLY A 149 54.58 -16.66 -11.44
N LEU A 150 54.83 -16.67 -12.73
CA LEU A 150 55.80 -17.54 -13.36
C LEU A 150 57.19 -17.02 -12.99
N TYR A 151 57.86 -17.72 -12.09
CA TYR A 151 59.33 -17.59 -11.93
C TYR A 151 59.95 -18.83 -12.53
N SER A 152 60.42 -18.70 -13.78
CA SER A 152 61.31 -19.62 -14.42
C SER A 152 62.76 -19.12 -14.17
N GLY A 153 63.44 -19.78 -13.29
CA GLY A 153 64.86 -19.57 -13.07
C GLY A 153 65.63 -20.77 -13.64
N GLY A 154 66.43 -20.51 -14.64
CA GLY A 154 67.28 -21.51 -15.30
C GLY A 154 68.50 -21.95 -14.49
N ARG A 155 68.93 -23.15 -14.78
CA ARG A 155 70.31 -23.60 -15.08
C ARG A 155 70.22 -25.01 -15.60
#